data_d133b57c77076ba6997d3e3d89d37e94
#
_entry.id   d133b57c77076ba6997d3e3d89d37e94
#
_cell.length_a   1.000
_cell.length_b   1.000
_cell.length_c   1.000
_cell.angle_alpha   90.00
_cell.angle_beta   90.00
_cell.angle_gamma   90.00
#
_symmetry.space_group_name_H-M   'P 1'
#
loop_
_entity.id
_entity.type
_entity.pdbx_description
1 polymer ?
#
loop_
_entity_poly.entity_id
_entity_poly.type
_entity_poly.pdbx_seq_one_letter_code
_entity_poly.pdbx_strand_id
1 'polypeptide(L)'
;MAAFRIQLPAWLSTEPTPITFSVAFSSVIYRVRIFWDNRALPLRVMRTGQEPQAGAWRMDLQTLTGMPILVGRKIVLTDDMWQLFHYRDNVPPGQLRVRRTDGATQDPGLYDLGGAVAIEYVV
;
A
#
# COMPACT_ATOMS: atom_id res chain seq x y z
N MET A 1 12.31 13.03 14.67
CA MET A 1 11.34 12.39 13.77
C MET A 1 11.67 10.92 13.67
N ALA A 2 10.72 10.06 13.99
CA ALA A 2 10.90 8.62 13.94
C ALA A 2 10.25 8.06 12.69
N ALA A 3 10.89 7.09 12.07
CA ALA A 3 10.34 6.37 10.93
C ALA A 3 10.65 4.90 11.11
N PHE A 4 9.70 4.04 10.74
CA PHE A 4 9.97 2.61 10.69
C PHE A 4 9.37 2.00 9.44
N ARG A 5 10.03 0.97 8.93
CA ARG A 5 9.56 0.22 7.77
C ARG A 5 8.59 -0.85 8.23
N ILE A 6 7.44 -0.94 7.54
CA ILE A 6 6.53 -2.05 7.74
C ILE A 6 7.18 -3.29 7.14
N GLN A 7 7.33 -4.34 7.94
CA GLN A 7 7.98 -5.58 7.52
C GLN A 7 7.02 -6.42 6.69
N LEU A 8 7.17 -6.33 5.37
CA LEU A 8 6.42 -7.18 4.45
C LEU A 8 7.20 -8.48 4.22
N PRO A 9 6.49 -9.64 4.10
CA PRO A 9 7.18 -10.89 3.83
C PRO A 9 7.92 -10.84 2.50
N ALA A 10 9.15 -11.35 2.46
CA ALA A 10 9.94 -11.38 1.23
C ALA A 10 9.27 -12.23 0.14
N TRP A 11 8.53 -13.28 0.51
CA TRP A 11 7.82 -14.13 -0.46
C TRP A 11 6.70 -13.38 -1.20
N LEU A 12 6.26 -12.23 -0.69
CA LEU A 12 5.23 -11.43 -1.36
C LEU A 12 5.68 -10.97 -2.75
N SER A 13 6.98 -10.82 -2.96
CA SER A 13 7.53 -10.45 -4.27
C SER A 13 7.53 -11.61 -5.27
N THR A 14 7.31 -12.85 -4.84
CA THR A 14 7.24 -14.03 -5.69
C THR A 14 5.86 -14.66 -5.72
N GLU A 15 5.11 -14.57 -4.63
CA GLU A 15 3.75 -15.07 -4.51
C GLU A 15 2.83 -13.97 -3.99
N PRO A 16 2.30 -13.11 -4.87
CA PRO A 16 1.53 -11.95 -4.45
C PRO A 16 0.11 -12.33 -4.02
N THR A 17 -0.01 -12.90 -2.84
CA THR A 17 -1.28 -13.26 -2.23
C THR A 17 -1.72 -12.19 -1.21
N PRO A 18 -3.02 -12.07 -0.91
CA PRO A 18 -3.47 -11.14 0.11
C PRO A 18 -2.85 -11.44 1.47
N ILE A 19 -2.43 -10.39 2.17
CA ILE A 19 -1.91 -10.49 3.53
C ILE A 19 -2.70 -9.57 4.45
N THR A 20 -2.88 -10.03 5.69
CA THR A 20 -3.48 -9.23 6.77
C THR A 20 -2.56 -9.29 7.97
N PHE A 21 -2.29 -8.14 8.56
CA PHE A 21 -1.43 -8.05 9.73
C PHE A 21 -1.86 -6.89 10.62
N SER A 22 -1.40 -6.93 11.87
CA SER A 22 -1.61 -5.84 12.83
C SER A 22 -0.35 -5.00 12.92
N VAL A 23 -0.51 -3.71 13.07
CA VAL A 23 0.61 -2.77 13.18
C VAL A 23 0.22 -1.63 14.11
N ALA A 24 1.17 -1.13 14.89
CA ALA A 24 0.96 0.02 15.75
C ALA A 24 1.40 1.31 15.04
N PHE A 25 0.46 2.23 14.89
CA PHE A 25 0.74 3.59 14.43
C PHE A 25 0.47 4.54 15.59
N SER A 26 1.51 5.21 16.09
CA SER A 26 1.42 6.12 17.25
C SER A 26 0.75 5.48 18.46
N SER A 27 1.19 4.27 18.81
CA SER A 27 0.72 3.49 19.98
C SER A 27 -0.70 2.94 19.88
N VAL A 28 -1.36 3.10 18.74
CA VAL A 28 -2.67 2.49 18.48
C VAL A 28 -2.50 1.36 17.49
N ILE A 29 -3.09 0.20 17.79
CA ILE A 29 -2.97 -0.99 16.95
C ILE A 29 -4.09 -0.99 15.92
N TYR A 30 -3.70 -1.12 14.65
CA TYR A 30 -4.62 -1.22 13.52
C TYR A 30 -4.43 -2.55 12.83
N ARG A 31 -5.42 -2.94 12.06
CA ARG A 31 -5.33 -4.09 11.16
C ARG A 31 -5.22 -3.57 9.72
N VAL A 32 -4.23 -4.09 8.99
CA VAL A 32 -3.96 -3.71 7.61
C VAL A 32 -4.10 -4.95 6.74
N ARG A 33 -4.84 -4.81 5.64
CA ARG A 33 -4.93 -5.83 4.61
C ARG A 33 -4.36 -5.25 3.32
N ILE A 34 -3.45 -5.97 2.70
CA ILE A 34 -2.85 -5.59 1.41
C ILE A 34 -3.17 -6.70 0.41
N PHE A 35 -3.67 -6.32 -0.76
CA PHE A 35 -4.07 -7.27 -1.78
C PHE A 35 -3.89 -6.69 -3.18
N TRP A 36 -3.69 -7.58 -4.14
CA TRP A 36 -3.61 -7.23 -5.55
C TRP A 36 -5.01 -7.27 -6.17
N ASP A 37 -5.39 -6.19 -6.85
CA ASP A 37 -6.68 -6.08 -7.52
C ASP A 37 -6.49 -6.17 -9.03
N ASN A 38 -6.85 -7.31 -9.61
CA ASN A 38 -6.73 -7.57 -11.05
C ASN A 38 -7.77 -6.82 -11.88
N ARG A 39 -8.80 -6.26 -11.25
CA ARG A 39 -9.89 -5.62 -11.97
C ARG A 39 -9.57 -4.21 -12.44
N ALA A 40 -8.46 -3.65 -11.99
CA ALA A 40 -8.04 -2.33 -12.40
C ALA A 40 -7.45 -2.36 -13.80
N LEU A 41 -8.27 -2.80 -14.76
CA LEU A 41 -7.90 -2.81 -16.18
C LEU A 41 -8.16 -1.44 -16.79
N PRO A 42 -7.25 -0.93 -17.63
CA PRO A 42 -7.54 0.26 -18.39
C PRO A 42 -8.71 0.00 -19.33
N LEU A 43 -9.66 0.94 -19.36
CA LEU A 43 -10.82 0.85 -20.24
C LEU A 43 -10.48 1.08 -21.71
N ARG A 44 -9.25 1.44 -22.01
CA ARG A 44 -8.82 1.74 -23.36
C ARG A 44 -8.20 0.54 -24.03
N VAL A 45 -8.50 0.40 -25.32
CA VAL A 45 -7.82 -0.57 -26.16
C VAL A 45 -6.34 -0.23 -26.18
N MET A 46 -5.51 -1.23 -25.98
CA MET A 46 -4.08 -1.08 -25.92
C MET A 46 -3.49 -0.87 -27.30
N ARG A 47 -2.50 -0.03 -27.35
CA ARG A 47 -1.67 0.08 -28.55
C ARG A 47 -0.81 -1.19 -28.66
N THR A 48 -0.59 -1.61 -29.89
CA THR A 48 0.27 -2.74 -30.18
C THR A 48 1.65 -2.53 -29.54
N GLY A 49 2.11 -3.50 -28.79
CA GLY A 49 3.40 -3.45 -28.09
C GLY A 49 3.36 -2.78 -26.71
N GLN A 50 2.21 -2.28 -26.29
CA GLN A 50 2.02 -1.76 -24.94
C GLN A 50 1.04 -2.64 -24.20
N GLU A 51 1.55 -3.51 -23.34
CA GLU A 51 0.69 -4.24 -22.42
C GLU A 51 0.48 -3.38 -21.18
N PRO A 52 -0.80 -3.15 -20.77
CA PRO A 52 -1.04 -2.49 -19.50
C PRO A 52 -0.59 -3.41 -18.40
N GLN A 53 -0.02 -2.85 -17.38
CA GLN A 53 -0.05 -3.54 -16.12
C GLN A 53 -1.51 -3.58 -15.66
N ALA A 54 -2.13 -4.72 -15.84
CA ALA A 54 -3.45 -4.95 -15.28
C ALA A 54 -3.32 -5.03 -13.78
N GLY A 55 -4.12 -4.24 -13.07
CA GLY A 55 -4.20 -4.35 -11.63
C GLY A 55 -3.40 -3.31 -10.86
N ALA A 56 -3.59 -3.35 -9.57
CA ALA A 56 -2.90 -2.48 -8.62
C ALA A 56 -2.91 -3.12 -7.24
N TRP A 57 -1.89 -2.85 -6.45
CA TRP A 57 -1.93 -3.13 -5.02
C TRP A 57 -2.88 -2.17 -4.34
N ARG A 58 -3.71 -2.70 -3.44
CA ARG A 58 -4.65 -1.92 -2.64
C ARG A 58 -4.48 -2.25 -1.18
N MET A 59 -4.88 -1.30 -0.34
CA MET A 59 -4.77 -1.42 1.10
C MET A 59 -6.10 -1.08 1.76
N ASP A 60 -6.51 -1.92 2.71
CA ASP A 60 -7.55 -1.61 3.67
C ASP A 60 -6.91 -1.31 5.02
N LEU A 61 -7.40 -0.29 5.70
CA LEU A 61 -7.04 0.04 7.07
C LEU A 61 -8.28 -0.04 7.93
N GLN A 62 -8.19 -0.78 9.03
CA GLN A 62 -9.31 -0.94 9.96
C GLN A 62 -8.82 -0.95 11.40
N THR A 63 -9.73 -0.72 12.32
CA THR A 63 -9.43 -0.87 13.74
C THR A 63 -9.14 -2.34 14.07
N LEU A 64 -8.54 -2.58 15.23
CA LEU A 64 -8.26 -3.95 15.66
C LEU A 64 -9.54 -4.79 15.77
N THR A 65 -10.68 -4.16 16.06
CA THR A 65 -11.98 -4.82 16.12
C THR A 65 -12.67 -5.00 14.77
N GLY A 66 -12.05 -4.52 13.69
CA GLY A 66 -12.54 -4.74 12.32
C GLY A 66 -13.38 -3.62 11.75
N MET A 67 -13.49 -2.48 12.43
CA MET A 67 -14.21 -1.32 11.88
C MET A 67 -13.39 -0.67 10.75
N PRO A 68 -13.92 -0.56 9.53
CA PRO A 68 -13.16 0.00 8.41
C PRO A 68 -12.89 1.49 8.60
N ILE A 69 -11.68 1.90 8.24
CA ILE A 69 -11.24 3.30 8.23
C ILE A 69 -11.02 3.77 6.80
N LEU A 70 -10.19 3.06 6.06
CA LEU A 70 -9.96 3.28 4.63
C LEU A 70 -10.11 1.94 3.93
N VAL A 71 -10.79 1.94 2.77
CA VAL A 71 -11.07 0.70 2.05
C VAL A 71 -10.60 0.83 0.61
N GLY A 72 -9.81 -0.15 0.16
CA GLY A 72 -9.42 -0.28 -1.23
C GLY A 72 -8.55 0.85 -1.76
N ARG A 73 -7.75 1.49 -0.92
CA ARG A 73 -6.87 2.58 -1.36
C ARG A 73 -5.73 2.02 -2.20
N LYS A 74 -5.57 2.56 -3.41
CA LYS A 74 -4.46 2.17 -4.28
C LYS A 74 -3.13 2.55 -3.64
N ILE A 75 -2.20 1.61 -3.61
CA ILE A 75 -0.84 1.86 -3.13
C ILE A 75 -0.04 2.48 -4.27
N VAL A 76 0.31 3.75 -4.10
CA VAL A 76 1.07 4.53 -5.08
C VAL A 76 2.32 5.08 -4.42
N LEU A 77 3.33 5.42 -5.23
CA LEU A 77 4.51 6.08 -4.70
C LEU A 77 4.13 7.47 -4.20
N THR A 78 4.33 7.72 -2.92
CA THR A 78 3.94 8.97 -2.29
C THR A 78 4.65 9.13 -0.96
N ASP A 79 4.76 10.36 -0.51
CA ASP A 79 5.27 10.67 0.83
C ASP A 79 4.22 10.40 1.90
N ASP A 80 2.93 10.43 1.56
CA ASP A 80 1.86 10.18 2.52
C ASP A 80 0.60 9.65 1.82
N MET A 81 0.29 8.37 2.00
CA MET A 81 -0.93 7.76 1.49
C MET A 81 -2.19 8.30 2.16
N TRP A 82 -2.05 8.91 3.34
CA TRP A 82 -3.18 9.42 4.12
C TRP A 82 -3.37 10.93 3.99
N GLN A 83 -2.63 11.59 3.12
CA GLN A 83 -2.62 13.04 3.01
C GLN A 83 -4.02 13.66 2.87
N LEU A 84 -4.88 13.06 2.06
CA LEU A 84 -6.23 13.56 1.83
C LEU A 84 -7.22 13.22 2.95
N PHE A 85 -6.80 12.44 3.95
CA PHE A 85 -7.67 11.91 5.00
C PHE A 85 -7.32 12.39 6.40
N HIS A 86 -6.34 13.26 6.55
CA HIS A 86 -5.91 13.75 7.88
C HIS A 86 -6.97 14.58 8.59
N TYR A 87 -7.99 15.04 7.88
CA TYR A 87 -9.14 15.69 8.52
C TYR A 87 -10.02 14.72 9.32
N ARG A 88 -9.86 13.42 9.11
CA ARG A 88 -10.65 12.38 9.79
C ARG A 88 -9.96 11.99 11.10
N ASP A 89 -10.73 11.94 12.18
CA ASP A 89 -10.18 11.63 13.51
C ASP A 89 -9.66 10.20 13.63
N ASN A 90 -10.19 9.28 12.82
CA ASN A 90 -9.83 7.86 12.90
C ASN A 90 -8.62 7.46 12.04
N VAL A 91 -8.08 8.37 11.27
CA VAL A 91 -6.86 8.12 10.49
C VAL A 91 -5.65 8.34 11.38
N PRO A 92 -4.65 7.44 11.37
CA PRO A 92 -3.47 7.61 12.22
C PRO A 92 -2.75 8.92 11.94
N PRO A 93 -2.22 9.58 12.98
CA PRO A 93 -1.34 10.73 12.77
C PRO A 93 -0.06 10.28 12.10
N GLY A 94 0.68 11.24 11.52
CA GLY A 94 1.90 10.93 10.80
C GLY A 94 1.64 10.63 9.32
N GLN A 95 2.63 10.07 8.65
CA GLN A 95 2.61 9.83 7.22
C GLN A 95 2.88 8.37 6.90
N LEU A 96 2.15 7.80 5.95
CA LEU A 96 2.45 6.49 5.41
C LEU A 96 3.11 6.67 4.05
N ARG A 97 4.43 6.51 4.02
CA ARG A 97 5.25 6.73 2.83
C ARG A 97 5.46 5.44 2.06
N VAL A 98 5.30 5.51 0.76
CA VAL A 98 5.58 4.39 -0.16
C VAL A 98 6.69 4.83 -1.10
N ARG A 99 7.78 4.09 -1.12
CA ARG A 99 8.92 4.43 -1.99
C ARG A 99 9.58 3.20 -2.57
N ARG A 100 10.22 3.39 -3.71
CA ARG A 100 11.02 2.33 -4.33
C ARG A 100 12.46 2.44 -3.86
N THR A 101 13.09 1.28 -3.75
CA THR A 101 14.50 1.18 -3.38
C THR A 101 15.40 0.97 -4.61
N ASP A 102 14.80 0.75 -5.78
CA ASP A 102 15.52 0.47 -7.04
C ASP A 102 15.67 1.70 -7.95
N GLY A 103 15.20 2.87 -7.52
CA GLY A 103 15.29 4.10 -8.31
C GLY A 103 14.27 4.24 -9.41
N ALA A 104 13.40 3.25 -9.63
CA ALA A 104 12.32 3.36 -10.61
C ALA A 104 11.24 4.32 -10.13
N THR A 105 10.37 4.77 -11.03
CA THR A 105 9.34 5.78 -10.76
C THR A 105 7.91 5.27 -10.92
N GLN A 106 7.73 4.01 -11.32
CA GLN A 106 6.40 3.43 -11.46
C GLN A 106 5.80 3.09 -10.11
N ASP A 107 4.47 3.13 -10.02
CA ASP A 107 3.75 2.60 -8.88
C ASP A 107 4.04 1.10 -8.70
N PRO A 108 3.83 0.55 -7.50
CA PRO A 108 4.16 -0.86 -7.24
C PRO A 108 3.45 -1.82 -8.19
N GLY A 109 4.22 -2.63 -8.88
CA GLY A 109 3.72 -3.73 -9.71
C GLY A 109 3.50 -4.99 -8.90
N LEU A 110 3.04 -6.06 -9.59
CA LEU A 110 2.61 -7.30 -8.95
C LEU A 110 3.70 -7.93 -8.06
N TYR A 111 4.96 -7.84 -8.46
CA TYR A 111 6.07 -8.48 -7.76
C TYR A 111 6.98 -7.49 -7.02
N ASP A 112 6.52 -6.27 -6.76
CA ASP A 112 7.36 -5.23 -6.18
C ASP A 112 7.29 -5.16 -4.65
N LEU A 113 6.14 -5.47 -4.06
CA LEU A 113 6.01 -5.42 -2.60
C LEU A 113 6.81 -6.55 -1.94
N GLY A 114 7.47 -6.21 -0.85
CA GLY A 114 8.38 -7.14 -0.19
C GLY A 114 9.78 -7.18 -0.79
N GLY A 115 10.03 -6.42 -1.85
CA GLY A 115 11.32 -6.33 -2.53
C GLY A 115 11.66 -4.90 -2.89
N ALA A 116 11.32 -4.49 -4.14
CA ALA A 116 11.71 -3.18 -4.67
C ALA A 116 10.94 -1.99 -4.08
N VAL A 117 9.84 -2.23 -3.39
CA VAL A 117 8.99 -1.18 -2.79
C VAL A 117 8.93 -1.35 -1.28
N ALA A 118 9.16 -0.28 -0.56
CA ALA A 118 9.06 -0.22 0.90
C ALA A 118 7.91 0.69 1.32
N ILE A 119 7.20 0.28 2.36
CA ILE A 119 6.17 1.08 3.03
C ILE A 119 6.69 1.46 4.40
N GLU A 120 6.69 2.77 4.69
CA GLU A 120 7.26 3.30 5.92
C GLU A 120 6.27 4.23 6.61
N TYR A 121 6.19 4.11 7.93
CA TYR A 121 5.42 5.04 8.74
C TYR A 121 6.35 6.08 9.33
N VAL A 122 6.03 7.36 9.13
CA VAL A 122 6.84 8.49 9.58
C VAL A 122 6.01 9.33 10.54
N VAL A 123 6.54 9.52 11.71
CA VAL A 123 5.88 10.33 12.76
C VAL A 123 6.59 11.65 12.92
#